data_13ae9222dff87720928a487467a23a74
#
_entry.id   13ae9222dff87720928a487467a23a74
#
_cell.length_a   1.000
_cell.length_b   1.000
_cell.length_c   1.000
_cell.angle_alpha   90.00
_cell.angle_beta   90.00
_cell.angle_gamma   90.00
#
_symmetry.space_group_name_H-M   'P 1'
#
loop_
_entity.id
_entity.type
_entity.pdbx_description
1 polymer ?
#
loop_
_entity_poly.entity_id
_entity_poly.type
_entity_poly.pdbx_seq_one_letter_code
_entity_poly.pdbx_strand_id
1 'polypeptide(L)'
;MHISLDKYAVVWYNKAVSNIEIVCAAMGRRPKGMFQDLSKVRMTVAKAMTECLSAEGISTVFGYPGAAICPFYDELYKTDIRHILVRHEVNGGHAASGYARITGKPAVAVATSGPGALNLITAIATAYMDSVPMVVITGQVNSDQIGRDVFQEADITGSAEPFVKHSYLLKRPEDTAEVFKRAFYIAGTGRRGPVLIDVPFDVQKAEIDFEYPETVDIRSYRPSSTGNGNQIKRAAAAIAESKKPLILAGGGLFTGDAAALMRDFAEKTDIPVVSTMMGLGAIPTDSPLFYGMLGMHGCKAANTAVNSCDTLILMGARVGDRAIAAMKQRDDMTVIHIDIDPAEIGKNLDVDIPIVGDLTLVLGQLLEAVKGGADNSGWKKQLDGFREDKAIEPAPAGYVNPKEFIHALDRQLPDDAVVVADVGQNQIWTARNITINGGRFLTSGGMGTMGYSLPAAIGAKLADPSRQVVAICGDGSFQMQMMELATAVQHDVAVKVIVMRNNYLGMVRELQEKAYDNRLMAVSIDGSPCFTKLADAYGIANELVDSPEKMEGAIKRMLESDKPYLIEAAVEDFEKTIL
;
A
#
# COMPACT_ATOMS: atom_id res chain seq x y z
N MET A 1 33.88 -2.72 21.68
CA MET A 1 34.42 -4.00 21.18
C MET A 1 33.98 -5.09 22.17
N HIS A 2 32.69 -5.49 22.11
CA HIS A 2 32.14 -6.65 22.82
C HIS A 2 31.63 -7.60 21.76
N ILE A 3 32.43 -8.55 21.39
CA ILE A 3 32.02 -9.68 20.53
C ILE A 3 31.50 -10.74 21.49
N SER A 4 30.20 -11.06 21.36
CA SER A 4 29.50 -12.03 22.20
C SER A 4 30.12 -13.42 22.07
N LEU A 5 30.53 -13.97 23.18
CA LEU A 5 31.08 -15.34 23.32
C LEU A 5 30.05 -16.45 23.00
N ASP A 6 28.78 -16.09 22.87
CA ASP A 6 27.69 -17.07 22.68
C ASP A 6 27.67 -17.75 21.30
N LYS A 7 28.08 -17.08 20.23
CA LYS A 7 28.11 -17.72 18.88
C LYS A 7 29.12 -18.83 18.74
N TYR A 8 30.23 -18.77 19.48
CA TYR A 8 31.23 -19.84 19.46
C TYR A 8 30.83 -21.03 20.35
N ALA A 9 30.11 -20.79 21.42
CA ALA A 9 29.57 -21.85 22.28
C ALA A 9 28.58 -22.76 21.53
N VAL A 10 27.68 -22.20 20.74
CA VAL A 10 26.69 -22.95 19.93
C VAL A 10 27.37 -23.77 18.82
N VAL A 11 28.38 -23.25 18.15
CA VAL A 11 29.13 -23.98 17.10
C VAL A 11 29.97 -25.12 17.69
N TRP A 12 30.58 -24.92 18.85
CA TRP A 12 31.33 -25.96 19.56
C TRP A 12 30.37 -27.05 20.11
N TYR A 13 29.24 -26.66 20.61
CA TYR A 13 28.24 -27.58 21.16
C TYR A 13 27.64 -28.48 20.07
N ASN A 14 27.26 -27.92 18.93
CA ASN A 14 26.74 -28.68 17.78
C ASN A 14 27.78 -29.65 17.20
N LYS A 15 29.07 -29.29 17.21
CA LYS A 15 30.16 -30.18 16.81
C LYS A 15 30.42 -31.33 17.81
N ALA A 16 30.22 -31.06 19.11
CA ALA A 16 30.33 -32.07 20.16
C ALA A 16 29.16 -33.07 20.12
N VAL A 17 27.94 -32.59 19.89
CA VAL A 17 26.74 -33.44 19.75
C VAL A 17 26.83 -34.34 18.51
N SER A 18 27.25 -33.83 17.35
CA SER A 18 27.47 -34.60 16.13
C SER A 18 28.50 -35.73 16.29
N ASN A 19 29.56 -35.48 17.08
CA ASN A 19 30.57 -36.51 17.36
C ASN A 19 30.05 -37.58 18.35
N ILE A 20 29.18 -37.23 19.29
CA ILE A 20 28.57 -38.17 20.23
C ILE A 20 27.58 -39.09 19.50
N GLU A 21 26.79 -38.55 18.56
CA GLU A 21 25.86 -39.32 17.74
C GLU A 21 26.59 -40.37 16.87
N ILE A 22 27.74 -40.00 16.28
CA ILE A 22 28.59 -40.90 15.47
C ILE A 22 29.13 -42.04 16.36
N VAL A 23 29.56 -41.75 17.58
CA VAL A 23 30.09 -42.75 18.51
C VAL A 23 28.98 -43.66 19.03
N CYS A 24 27.78 -43.15 19.35
CA CYS A 24 26.64 -43.94 19.79
C CYS A 24 26.06 -44.84 18.68
N ALA A 25 26.05 -44.35 17.42
CA ALA A 25 25.66 -45.17 16.27
C ALA A 25 26.65 -46.33 15.99
N ALA A 26 27.94 -46.12 16.22
CA ALA A 26 28.96 -47.14 16.11
C ALA A 26 28.90 -48.21 17.20
N MET A 27 28.30 -47.91 18.36
CA MET A 27 28.15 -48.84 19.50
C MET A 27 26.83 -49.62 19.53
N GLY A 28 25.93 -49.43 18.53
CA GLY A 28 24.69 -50.20 18.43
C GLY A 28 23.66 -49.91 19.55
N ARG A 29 23.87 -48.85 20.32
CA ARG A 29 22.95 -48.46 21.43
C ARG A 29 22.28 -47.13 21.10
N ARG A 30 21.04 -47.18 20.64
CA ARG A 30 20.15 -45.98 20.66
C ARG A 30 19.47 -45.88 22.04
N PRO A 31 19.80 -44.88 22.87
CA PRO A 31 19.02 -44.60 24.05
C PRO A 31 17.67 -44.04 23.61
N LYS A 32 16.59 -44.76 23.80
CA LYS A 32 15.23 -44.20 23.70
C LYS A 32 15.09 -43.23 24.88
N GLY A 33 14.90 -41.93 24.58
CA GLY A 33 14.39 -40.94 25.51
C GLY A 33 15.40 -40.01 26.21
N MET A 34 16.64 -39.83 25.75
CA MET A 34 17.65 -39.04 26.46
C MET A 34 18.18 -37.79 25.73
N PHE A 35 17.70 -37.49 24.56
CA PHE A 35 17.95 -36.20 23.92
C PHE A 35 16.63 -35.48 23.75
N GLN A 36 16.35 -34.51 24.63
CA GLN A 36 15.45 -33.42 24.30
C GLN A 36 16.03 -32.78 23.04
N ASP A 37 15.19 -32.54 22.07
CA ASP A 37 15.57 -31.84 20.82
C ASP A 37 16.04 -30.42 21.20
N LEU A 38 17.37 -30.24 21.28
CA LEU A 38 18.02 -29.01 21.78
C LEU A 38 17.91 -27.84 20.80
N SER A 39 17.20 -28.02 19.67
CA SER A 39 16.84 -26.94 18.75
C SER A 39 15.68 -26.07 19.28
N LYS A 40 14.86 -26.61 20.20
CA LYS A 40 13.69 -25.92 20.73
C LYS A 40 14.02 -25.17 22.01
N VAL A 41 13.69 -23.89 22.04
CA VAL A 41 13.85 -23.02 23.22
C VAL A 41 12.51 -22.83 23.90
N ARG A 42 12.45 -23.14 25.20
CA ARG A 42 11.22 -22.93 26.00
C ARG A 42 11.01 -21.45 26.29
N MET A 43 9.86 -20.92 25.91
CA MET A 43 9.50 -19.52 26.11
C MET A 43 7.98 -19.31 26.12
N THR A 44 7.55 -18.11 26.54
CA THR A 44 6.13 -17.72 26.44
C THR A 44 5.73 -17.48 24.98
N VAL A 45 4.46 -17.68 24.65
CA VAL A 45 3.91 -17.32 23.33
C VAL A 45 4.16 -15.84 23.00
N ALA A 46 3.99 -14.94 23.97
CA ALA A 46 4.28 -13.52 23.78
C ALA A 46 5.72 -13.28 23.30
N LYS A 47 6.70 -13.97 23.90
CA LYS A 47 8.10 -13.92 23.42
C LYS A 47 8.24 -14.59 22.05
N ALA A 48 7.63 -15.74 21.84
CA ALA A 48 7.66 -16.41 20.53
C ALA A 48 7.09 -15.54 19.41
N MET A 49 6.05 -14.73 19.68
CA MET A 49 5.52 -13.75 18.72
C MET A 49 6.59 -12.73 18.30
N THR A 50 7.36 -12.18 19.24
CA THR A 50 8.44 -11.23 18.91
C THR A 50 9.59 -11.90 18.15
N GLU A 51 9.93 -13.15 18.49
CA GLU A 51 10.93 -13.94 17.75
C GLU A 51 10.46 -14.23 16.31
N CYS A 52 9.16 -14.54 16.10
CA CYS A 52 8.59 -14.68 14.75
C CYS A 52 8.72 -13.39 13.94
N LEU A 53 8.42 -12.22 14.53
CA LEU A 53 8.58 -10.93 13.85
C LEU A 53 10.04 -10.68 13.48
N SER A 54 10.96 -10.96 14.38
CA SER A 54 12.40 -10.82 14.13
C SER A 54 12.88 -11.76 13.01
N ALA A 55 12.42 -13.01 12.99
CA ALA A 55 12.74 -14.00 11.95
C ALA A 55 12.21 -13.59 10.55
N GLU A 56 11.07 -12.88 10.49
CA GLU A 56 10.52 -12.31 9.25
C GLU A 56 11.16 -10.95 8.88
N GLY A 57 12.14 -10.48 9.67
CA GLY A 57 12.87 -9.24 9.41
C GLY A 57 12.05 -7.98 9.66
N ILE A 58 11.06 -8.06 10.55
CA ILE A 58 10.25 -6.89 10.96
C ILE A 58 11.08 -6.03 11.91
N SER A 59 11.33 -4.81 11.52
CA SER A 59 12.05 -3.80 12.32
C SER A 59 11.13 -2.73 12.92
N THR A 60 9.89 -2.65 12.46
CA THR A 60 8.92 -1.62 12.87
C THR A 60 7.52 -2.19 12.94
N VAL A 61 6.81 -1.90 14.03
CA VAL A 61 5.39 -2.21 14.21
C VAL A 61 4.61 -0.95 14.55
N PHE A 62 3.36 -0.88 14.09
CA PHE A 62 2.47 0.26 14.28
C PHE A 62 1.30 -0.17 15.15
N GLY A 63 0.94 0.57 16.18
CA GLY A 63 -0.19 0.12 16.96
C GLY A 63 -0.52 0.97 18.17
N TYR A 64 -1.54 0.48 18.89
CA TYR A 64 -2.03 1.07 20.12
C TYR A 64 -2.19 -0.03 21.19
N PRO A 65 -1.53 0.10 22.37
CA PRO A 65 -1.58 -0.91 23.42
C PRO A 65 -2.93 -0.93 24.13
N GLY A 66 -3.24 -2.09 24.75
CA GLY A 66 -4.36 -2.25 25.65
C GLY A 66 -4.21 -3.56 26.40
N ALA A 67 -5.07 -3.80 27.40
CA ALA A 67 -4.88 -4.88 28.38
C ALA A 67 -4.69 -6.27 27.75
N ALA A 68 -5.49 -6.60 26.71
CA ALA A 68 -5.48 -7.94 26.11
C ALA A 68 -4.24 -8.24 25.24
N ILE A 69 -3.37 -7.24 24.98
CA ILE A 69 -2.13 -7.42 24.21
C ILE A 69 -0.88 -7.03 25.02
N CYS A 70 -1.03 -6.68 26.30
CA CYS A 70 0.09 -6.30 27.17
C CYS A 70 1.21 -7.34 27.27
N PRO A 71 0.96 -8.67 27.32
CA PRO A 71 2.05 -9.65 27.36
C PRO A 71 2.97 -9.54 26.13
N PHE A 72 2.42 -9.32 24.94
CA PHE A 72 3.21 -9.07 23.73
C PHE A 72 4.02 -7.78 23.84
N TYR A 73 3.43 -6.68 24.34
CA TYR A 73 4.14 -5.39 24.50
C TYR A 73 5.27 -5.46 25.53
N ASP A 74 5.12 -6.29 26.59
CA ASP A 74 6.20 -6.53 27.57
C ASP A 74 7.41 -7.22 26.93
N GLU A 75 7.17 -8.19 26.05
CA GLU A 75 8.25 -8.86 25.31
C GLU A 75 8.81 -7.96 24.19
N LEU A 76 7.96 -7.19 23.50
CA LEU A 76 8.40 -6.25 22.47
C LEU A 76 9.38 -5.20 23.03
N TYR A 77 9.16 -4.73 24.27
CA TYR A 77 10.08 -3.81 24.97
C TYR A 77 11.51 -4.35 25.10
N LYS A 78 11.68 -5.67 25.09
CA LYS A 78 12.97 -6.36 25.22
C LYS A 78 13.69 -6.57 23.89
N THR A 79 13.12 -6.10 22.78
CA THR A 79 13.63 -6.27 21.41
C THR A 79 14.11 -4.95 20.82
N ASP A 80 14.81 -5.02 19.68
CA ASP A 80 15.18 -3.86 18.87
C ASP A 80 14.08 -3.44 17.87
N ILE A 81 12.90 -4.08 17.90
CA ILE A 81 11.78 -3.75 17.01
C ILE A 81 11.20 -2.40 17.46
N ARG A 82 11.24 -1.42 16.57
CA ARG A 82 10.69 -0.09 16.84
C ARG A 82 9.17 -0.13 16.87
N HIS A 83 8.57 0.33 17.97
CA HIS A 83 7.12 0.53 18.06
C HIS A 83 6.76 1.98 17.75
N ILE A 84 5.81 2.19 16.86
CA ILE A 84 5.23 3.50 16.53
C ILE A 84 3.85 3.58 17.17
N LEU A 85 3.76 4.39 18.22
CA LEU A 85 2.50 4.65 18.91
C LEU A 85 1.66 5.64 18.10
N VAL A 86 0.59 5.14 17.51
CA VAL A 86 -0.42 5.95 16.82
C VAL A 86 -1.43 6.55 17.80
N ARG A 87 -2.34 7.39 17.35
CA ARG A 87 -3.38 8.00 18.18
C ARG A 87 -4.76 7.36 17.99
N HIS A 88 -4.87 6.54 16.95
CA HIS A 88 -6.04 5.72 16.68
C HIS A 88 -5.61 4.48 15.89
N GLU A 89 -6.18 3.32 16.17
CA GLU A 89 -5.74 2.04 15.60
C GLU A 89 -5.85 2.00 14.07
N VAL A 90 -6.90 2.59 13.49
CA VAL A 90 -7.05 2.69 12.02
C VAL A 90 -5.81 3.33 11.38
N ASN A 91 -5.25 4.34 12.04
CA ASN A 91 -4.06 5.04 11.57
C ASN A 91 -2.79 4.17 11.68
N GLY A 92 -2.76 3.25 12.65
CA GLY A 92 -1.72 2.22 12.72
C GLY A 92 -1.72 1.31 11.49
N GLY A 93 -2.91 0.88 11.06
CA GLY A 93 -3.06 0.10 9.83
C GLY A 93 -2.72 0.91 8.57
N HIS A 94 -3.10 2.18 8.49
CA HIS A 94 -2.74 3.04 7.36
C HIS A 94 -1.24 3.36 7.32
N ALA A 95 -0.59 3.56 8.47
CA ALA A 95 0.86 3.71 8.54
C ALA A 95 1.59 2.43 8.10
N ALA A 96 1.14 1.27 8.57
CA ALA A 96 1.62 -0.02 8.09
C ALA A 96 1.43 -0.18 6.56
N SER A 97 0.30 0.30 6.01
CA SER A 97 0.07 0.31 4.56
C SER A 97 1.09 1.17 3.80
N GLY A 98 1.35 2.39 4.26
CA GLY A 98 2.37 3.26 3.67
C GLY A 98 3.76 2.63 3.72
N TYR A 99 4.12 2.05 4.88
CA TYR A 99 5.39 1.34 5.07
C TYR A 99 5.53 0.14 4.13
N ALA A 100 4.50 -0.70 4.01
CA ALA A 100 4.50 -1.87 3.15
C ALA A 100 4.64 -1.52 1.66
N ARG A 101 4.00 -0.43 1.21
CA ARG A 101 4.06 0.03 -0.18
C ARG A 101 5.44 0.54 -0.58
N ILE A 102 6.24 1.03 0.36
CA ILE A 102 7.62 1.48 0.10
C ILE A 102 8.60 0.32 0.21
N THR A 103 8.49 -0.51 1.26
CA THR A 103 9.40 -1.65 1.46
C THR A 103 9.14 -2.82 0.52
N GLY A 104 7.91 -2.93 -0.03
CA GLY A 104 7.48 -4.09 -0.79
C GLY A 104 7.29 -5.37 0.04
N LYS A 105 7.34 -5.28 1.38
CA LYS A 105 7.24 -6.40 2.33
C LYS A 105 6.00 -6.26 3.20
N PRO A 106 5.50 -7.36 3.82
CA PRO A 106 4.44 -7.26 4.80
C PRO A 106 4.83 -6.36 5.97
N ALA A 107 3.96 -5.41 6.32
CA ALA A 107 4.09 -4.59 7.52
C ALA A 107 3.15 -5.09 8.63
N VAL A 108 3.40 -4.67 9.88
CA VAL A 108 2.67 -5.18 11.04
C VAL A 108 1.90 -4.05 11.73
N ALA A 109 0.59 -4.28 11.93
CA ALA A 109 -0.27 -3.45 12.76
C ALA A 109 -0.74 -4.24 13.99
N VAL A 110 -0.75 -3.61 15.17
CA VAL A 110 -1.06 -4.27 16.44
C VAL A 110 -2.12 -3.48 17.20
N ALA A 111 -3.16 -4.15 17.71
CA ALA A 111 -4.15 -3.55 18.59
C ALA A 111 -4.59 -4.53 19.71
N THR A 112 -5.26 -3.99 20.72
CA THR A 112 -5.92 -4.77 21.75
C THR A 112 -7.23 -5.36 21.26
N SER A 113 -7.96 -6.08 22.12
CA SER A 113 -9.29 -6.64 21.85
C SER A 113 -10.39 -5.57 21.74
N GLY A 114 -11.59 -6.01 21.41
CA GLY A 114 -12.80 -5.19 21.41
C GLY A 114 -12.67 -3.98 20.50
N PRO A 115 -12.87 -2.75 21.02
CA PRO A 115 -12.88 -1.53 20.21
C PRO A 115 -11.54 -1.30 19.48
N GLY A 116 -10.40 -1.66 20.08
CA GLY A 116 -9.10 -1.50 19.44
C GLY A 116 -8.96 -2.38 18.19
N ALA A 117 -9.36 -3.64 18.28
CA ALA A 117 -9.39 -4.54 17.13
C ALA A 117 -10.39 -4.09 16.05
N LEU A 118 -11.60 -3.70 16.45
CA LEU A 118 -12.65 -3.24 15.54
C LEU A 118 -12.24 -1.96 14.79
N ASN A 119 -11.51 -1.05 15.44
CA ASN A 119 -11.00 0.16 14.80
C ASN A 119 -10.02 -0.15 13.63
N LEU A 120 -9.38 -1.32 13.59
CA LEU A 120 -8.50 -1.73 12.48
C LEU A 120 -9.26 -2.17 11.21
N ILE A 121 -10.55 -2.51 11.30
CA ILE A 121 -11.31 -3.09 10.18
C ILE A 121 -11.25 -2.20 8.94
N THR A 122 -11.44 -0.89 9.07
CA THR A 122 -11.34 0.03 7.92
C THR A 122 -9.97 -0.01 7.26
N ALA A 123 -8.89 -0.06 8.05
CA ALA A 123 -7.54 -0.13 7.49
C ALA A 123 -7.26 -1.50 6.84
N ILE A 124 -7.75 -2.60 7.44
CA ILE A 124 -7.71 -3.95 6.87
C ILE A 124 -8.42 -3.97 5.51
N ALA A 125 -9.65 -3.45 5.44
CA ALA A 125 -10.41 -3.37 4.21
C ALA A 125 -9.71 -2.52 3.12
N THR A 126 -9.11 -1.39 3.52
CA THR A 126 -8.31 -0.54 2.64
C THR A 126 -7.09 -1.31 2.09
N ALA A 127 -6.35 -2.00 2.95
CA ALA A 127 -5.20 -2.82 2.54
C ALA A 127 -5.60 -3.98 1.61
N TYR A 128 -6.72 -4.65 1.89
CA TYR A 128 -7.27 -5.72 1.05
C TYR A 128 -7.62 -5.23 -0.36
N MET A 129 -8.38 -4.14 -0.44
CA MET A 129 -8.80 -3.57 -1.71
C MET A 129 -7.63 -3.05 -2.54
N ASP A 130 -6.57 -2.57 -1.90
CA ASP A 130 -5.37 -2.06 -2.58
C ASP A 130 -4.24 -3.10 -2.69
N SER A 131 -4.51 -4.35 -2.31
CA SER A 131 -3.56 -5.47 -2.39
C SER A 131 -2.24 -5.20 -1.63
N VAL A 132 -2.35 -4.58 -0.44
CA VAL A 132 -1.20 -4.22 0.40
C VAL A 132 -0.89 -5.35 1.38
N PRO A 133 0.32 -5.91 1.39
CA PRO A 133 0.69 -6.96 2.32
C PRO A 133 0.76 -6.43 3.76
N MET A 134 0.00 -7.05 4.66
CA MET A 134 -0.06 -6.64 6.06
C MET A 134 -0.33 -7.85 6.95
N VAL A 135 0.34 -7.95 8.09
CA VAL A 135 -0.03 -8.87 9.16
C VAL A 135 -0.59 -8.04 10.32
N VAL A 136 -1.85 -8.30 10.65
CA VAL A 136 -2.55 -7.61 11.74
C VAL A 136 -2.59 -8.54 12.94
N ILE A 137 -2.12 -8.06 14.09
CA ILE A 137 -2.10 -8.83 15.33
C ILE A 137 -3.04 -8.15 16.32
N THR A 138 -4.04 -8.90 16.80
CA THR A 138 -4.97 -8.41 17.81
C THR A 138 -4.87 -9.26 19.09
N GLY A 139 -4.98 -8.59 20.24
CA GLY A 139 -5.23 -9.30 21.49
C GLY A 139 -6.69 -9.71 21.57
N GLN A 140 -6.97 -10.79 22.33
CA GLN A 140 -8.33 -11.27 22.59
C GLN A 140 -8.49 -11.54 24.10
N VAL A 141 -9.72 -11.62 24.57
CA VAL A 141 -10.04 -12.09 25.91
C VAL A 141 -9.52 -13.52 26.12
N ASN A 142 -9.51 -14.02 27.36
CA ASN A 142 -9.09 -15.40 27.59
C ASN A 142 -9.91 -16.40 26.76
N SER A 143 -9.26 -17.46 26.31
CA SER A 143 -9.86 -18.45 25.41
C SER A 143 -11.13 -19.12 25.96
N ASP A 144 -11.23 -19.29 27.29
CA ASP A 144 -12.41 -19.83 27.97
C ASP A 144 -13.55 -18.81 28.13
N GLN A 145 -13.32 -17.55 27.83
CA GLN A 145 -14.29 -16.46 27.93
C GLN A 145 -14.90 -16.10 26.57
N ILE A 146 -14.32 -16.54 25.46
CA ILE A 146 -14.83 -16.27 24.13
C ILE A 146 -16.24 -16.84 23.95
N GLY A 147 -17.17 -16.01 23.46
CA GLY A 147 -18.58 -16.33 23.27
C GLY A 147 -19.42 -16.15 24.54
N ARG A 148 -18.94 -15.38 25.53
CA ARG A 148 -19.63 -15.12 26.80
C ARG A 148 -19.98 -13.66 27.03
N ASP A 149 -19.83 -12.80 26.02
CA ASP A 149 -20.10 -11.36 26.08
C ASP A 149 -19.35 -10.63 27.22
N VAL A 150 -18.09 -11.02 27.44
CA VAL A 150 -17.26 -10.40 28.47
C VAL A 150 -16.72 -9.03 28.00
N PHE A 151 -16.17 -8.27 28.96
CA PHE A 151 -15.63 -6.93 28.67
C PHE A 151 -14.59 -6.94 27.55
N GLN A 152 -14.80 -6.10 26.55
CA GLN A 152 -13.96 -5.94 25.34
C GLN A 152 -13.80 -7.23 24.50
N GLU A 153 -14.72 -8.17 24.60
CA GLU A 153 -14.81 -9.26 23.65
C GLU A 153 -15.36 -8.75 22.31
N ALA A 154 -14.76 -9.19 21.21
CA ALA A 154 -15.29 -9.03 19.87
C ALA A 154 -14.85 -10.18 18.97
N ASP A 155 -15.74 -10.68 18.13
CA ASP A 155 -15.37 -11.60 17.06
C ASP A 155 -14.69 -10.82 15.91
N ILE A 156 -13.41 -10.53 16.10
CA ILE A 156 -12.63 -9.79 15.11
C ILE A 156 -12.31 -10.67 13.88
N THR A 157 -12.16 -11.98 14.06
CA THR A 157 -11.91 -12.90 12.94
C THR A 157 -13.10 -12.93 11.99
N GLY A 158 -14.32 -13.07 12.52
CA GLY A 158 -15.55 -12.97 11.72
C GLY A 158 -15.77 -11.59 11.11
N SER A 159 -15.50 -10.53 11.88
CA SER A 159 -15.65 -9.15 11.39
C SER A 159 -14.67 -8.80 10.24
N ALA A 160 -13.46 -9.36 10.25
CA ALA A 160 -12.44 -9.12 9.24
C ALA A 160 -12.55 -10.07 8.02
N GLU A 161 -13.24 -11.19 8.13
CA GLU A 161 -13.25 -12.27 7.13
C GLU A 161 -13.44 -11.80 5.67
N PRO A 162 -14.36 -10.87 5.34
CA PRO A 162 -14.55 -10.39 3.97
C PRO A 162 -13.36 -9.58 3.41
N PHE A 163 -12.46 -9.12 4.28
CA PHE A 163 -11.40 -8.16 3.96
C PHE A 163 -9.99 -8.67 4.28
N VAL A 164 -9.82 -9.95 4.53
CA VAL A 164 -8.51 -10.58 4.74
C VAL A 164 -8.29 -11.72 3.77
N LYS A 165 -7.05 -12.03 3.48
CA LYS A 165 -6.72 -13.26 2.74
C LYS A 165 -6.92 -14.49 3.61
N HIS A 166 -6.67 -14.36 4.90
CA HIS A 166 -6.94 -15.36 5.92
C HIS A 166 -6.98 -14.72 7.32
N SER A 167 -7.70 -15.36 8.24
CA SER A 167 -7.73 -14.99 9.64
C SER A 167 -7.44 -16.20 10.52
N TYR A 168 -6.69 -15.98 11.61
CA TYR A 168 -6.36 -16.99 12.61
C TYR A 168 -6.84 -16.55 13.99
N LEU A 169 -7.62 -17.38 14.65
CA LEU A 169 -7.77 -17.30 16.11
C LEU A 169 -6.81 -18.33 16.72
N LEU A 170 -5.73 -17.87 17.35
CA LEU A 170 -4.68 -18.71 17.90
C LEU A 170 -5.13 -19.36 19.23
N LYS A 171 -5.79 -20.52 19.13
CA LYS A 171 -6.30 -21.25 20.30
C LYS A 171 -5.28 -22.17 20.96
N ARG A 172 -4.34 -22.70 20.19
CA ARG A 172 -3.31 -23.62 20.66
C ARG A 172 -1.96 -22.91 20.70
N PRO A 173 -1.36 -22.76 21.89
CA PRO A 173 -0.08 -22.07 22.04
C PRO A 173 1.04 -22.61 21.15
N GLU A 174 1.10 -23.93 20.96
CA GLU A 174 2.10 -24.64 20.17
C GLU A 174 2.05 -24.32 18.66
N ASP A 175 0.92 -23.82 18.14
CA ASP A 175 0.78 -23.46 16.72
C ASP A 175 1.38 -22.07 16.40
N THR A 176 1.87 -21.32 17.37
CA THR A 176 2.31 -19.93 17.21
C THR A 176 3.28 -19.76 16.06
N ALA A 177 4.37 -20.51 16.04
CA ALA A 177 5.41 -20.38 15.02
C ALA A 177 4.89 -20.67 13.60
N GLU A 178 4.07 -21.71 13.47
CA GLU A 178 3.49 -22.10 12.19
C GLU A 178 2.46 -21.08 11.69
N VAL A 179 1.59 -20.58 12.57
CA VAL A 179 0.57 -19.56 12.25
C VAL A 179 1.23 -18.27 11.77
N PHE A 180 2.27 -17.80 12.49
CA PHE A 180 3.00 -16.60 12.07
C PHE A 180 3.68 -16.81 10.73
N LYS A 181 4.37 -17.93 10.51
CA LYS A 181 5.00 -18.23 9.22
C LYS A 181 4.01 -18.26 8.08
N ARG A 182 2.87 -18.92 8.26
CA ARG A 182 1.77 -18.95 7.29
C ARG A 182 1.20 -17.56 7.02
N ALA A 183 0.99 -16.76 8.06
CA ALA A 183 0.43 -15.42 7.92
C ALA A 183 1.31 -14.52 7.05
N PHE A 184 2.62 -14.48 7.31
CA PHE A 184 3.57 -13.71 6.50
C PHE A 184 3.67 -14.22 5.07
N TYR A 185 3.70 -15.54 4.88
CA TYR A 185 3.71 -16.16 3.56
C TYR A 185 2.46 -15.81 2.76
N ILE A 186 1.26 -15.95 3.34
CA ILE A 186 -0.01 -15.63 2.67
C ILE A 186 -0.10 -14.14 2.37
N ALA A 187 0.28 -13.26 3.32
CA ALA A 187 0.25 -11.81 3.12
C ALA A 187 1.14 -11.35 1.96
N GLY A 188 2.35 -11.94 1.85
CA GLY A 188 3.39 -11.51 0.91
C GLY A 188 3.37 -12.15 -0.47
N THR A 189 2.58 -13.22 -0.69
CA THR A 189 2.61 -14.01 -1.95
C THR A 189 1.27 -13.99 -2.69
N GLY A 190 1.27 -14.38 -3.96
CA GLY A 190 0.11 -14.28 -4.83
C GLY A 190 -0.38 -12.83 -4.92
N ARG A 191 -1.69 -12.60 -5.05
CA ARG A 191 -2.25 -11.27 -4.81
C ARG A 191 -2.02 -10.94 -3.35
N ARG A 192 -1.16 -9.95 -3.08
CA ARG A 192 -0.81 -9.52 -1.72
C ARG A 192 -2.03 -8.97 -0.98
N GLY A 193 -2.01 -9.02 0.34
CA GLY A 193 -3.12 -8.51 1.13
C GLY A 193 -2.97 -8.80 2.63
N PRO A 194 -3.91 -8.33 3.46
CA PRO A 194 -3.84 -8.48 4.90
C PRO A 194 -4.17 -9.91 5.35
N VAL A 195 -3.52 -10.32 6.45
CA VAL A 195 -3.82 -11.51 7.24
C VAL A 195 -3.95 -11.09 8.70
N LEU A 196 -4.98 -11.60 9.38
CA LEU A 196 -5.24 -11.33 10.79
C LEU A 196 -4.80 -12.50 11.66
N ILE A 197 -4.14 -12.21 12.79
CA ILE A 197 -3.86 -13.17 13.88
C ILE A 197 -4.44 -12.60 15.16
N ASP A 198 -5.48 -13.24 15.67
CA ASP A 198 -6.13 -12.88 16.93
C ASP A 198 -5.65 -13.82 18.05
N VAL A 199 -5.06 -13.25 19.11
CA VAL A 199 -4.32 -14.03 20.12
C VAL A 199 -4.91 -13.82 21.52
N PRO A 200 -5.58 -14.84 22.09
CA PRO A 200 -6.13 -14.77 23.43
C PRO A 200 -5.07 -14.49 24.50
N PHE A 201 -5.47 -13.76 25.55
CA PHE A 201 -4.58 -13.30 26.61
C PHE A 201 -3.90 -14.44 27.37
N ASP A 202 -4.64 -15.49 27.69
CA ASP A 202 -4.11 -16.70 28.33
C ASP A 202 -3.12 -17.46 27.43
N VAL A 203 -3.40 -17.52 26.12
CA VAL A 203 -2.50 -18.11 25.13
C VAL A 203 -1.18 -17.35 25.06
N GLN A 204 -1.19 -16.00 25.06
CA GLN A 204 0.03 -15.19 25.06
C GLN A 204 0.96 -15.52 26.24
N LYS A 205 0.40 -15.92 27.37
CA LYS A 205 1.13 -16.24 28.62
C LYS A 205 1.57 -17.70 28.71
N ALA A 206 1.04 -18.56 27.87
CA ALA A 206 1.39 -19.97 27.86
C ALA A 206 2.84 -20.18 27.45
N GLU A 207 3.49 -21.21 28.02
CA GLU A 207 4.86 -21.59 27.66
C GLU A 207 4.85 -22.69 26.58
N ILE A 208 5.71 -22.54 25.58
CA ILE A 208 5.88 -23.48 24.47
C ILE A 208 7.35 -23.82 24.25
N ASP A 209 7.59 -24.96 23.63
CA ASP A 209 8.88 -25.30 23.04
C ASP A 209 8.92 -24.73 21.62
N PHE A 210 9.59 -23.58 21.46
CA PHE A 210 9.57 -22.76 20.25
C PHE A 210 10.67 -23.16 19.27
N GLU A 211 10.29 -23.30 18.01
CA GLU A 211 11.17 -23.40 16.84
C GLU A 211 10.48 -22.73 15.66
N TYR A 212 11.15 -21.78 15.01
CA TYR A 212 10.54 -21.09 13.86
C TYR A 212 10.83 -21.85 12.57
N PRO A 213 9.79 -22.24 11.79
CA PRO A 213 9.99 -23.02 10.57
C PRO A 213 10.65 -22.18 9.46
N GLU A 214 11.63 -22.75 8.75
CA GLU A 214 12.26 -22.10 7.60
C GLU A 214 11.30 -21.92 6.44
N THR A 215 10.44 -22.91 6.18
CA THR A 215 9.48 -22.93 5.07
C THR A 215 8.10 -23.32 5.55
N VAL A 216 7.09 -23.00 4.75
CA VAL A 216 5.72 -23.43 4.97
C VAL A 216 5.15 -24.05 3.70
N ASP A 217 4.43 -25.17 3.83
CA ASP A 217 3.62 -25.77 2.77
C ASP A 217 2.14 -25.71 3.14
N ILE A 218 1.36 -24.95 2.35
CA ILE A 218 -0.08 -24.82 2.54
C ILE A 218 -0.77 -25.54 1.38
N ARG A 219 -1.36 -26.70 1.66
CA ARG A 219 -1.95 -27.60 0.65
C ARG A 219 -2.90 -26.90 -0.31
N SER A 220 -3.71 -25.95 0.19
CA SER A 220 -4.75 -25.27 -0.59
C SER A 220 -4.30 -23.92 -1.15
N TYR A 221 -3.05 -23.51 -0.93
CA TYR A 221 -2.54 -22.21 -1.35
C TYR A 221 -1.28 -22.37 -2.21
N ARG A 222 -1.46 -22.26 -3.53
CA ARG A 222 -0.41 -22.41 -4.56
C ARG A 222 -0.46 -21.22 -5.50
N PRO A 223 0.18 -20.09 -5.15
CA PRO A 223 0.21 -18.92 -6.04
C PRO A 223 0.82 -19.27 -7.40
N SER A 224 0.17 -18.82 -8.48
CA SER A 224 0.71 -18.95 -9.83
C SER A 224 1.94 -18.03 -9.95
N SER A 225 3.01 -18.55 -10.56
CA SER A 225 4.24 -17.79 -10.76
C SER A 225 4.47 -17.44 -12.23
N THR A 226 4.50 -18.42 -13.12
CA THR A 226 4.81 -18.22 -14.55
C THR A 226 3.55 -18.20 -15.40
N GLY A 227 3.53 -17.36 -16.45
CA GLY A 227 2.48 -17.34 -17.45
C GLY A 227 2.44 -18.63 -18.29
N ASN A 228 1.24 -19.03 -18.73
CA ASN A 228 1.10 -20.16 -19.63
C ASN A 228 1.77 -19.86 -20.98
N GLY A 229 2.73 -20.70 -21.42
CA GLY A 229 3.52 -20.48 -22.63
C GLY A 229 2.70 -20.35 -23.92
N ASN A 230 1.53 -21.01 -24.02
CA ASN A 230 0.67 -20.85 -25.19
C ASN A 230 -0.03 -19.49 -25.18
N GLN A 231 -0.45 -19.00 -24.03
CA GLN A 231 -1.04 -17.67 -23.90
C GLN A 231 0.01 -16.57 -24.16
N ILE A 232 1.26 -16.74 -23.69
CA ILE A 232 2.38 -15.84 -24.03
C ILE A 232 2.59 -15.74 -25.55
N LYS A 233 2.61 -16.89 -26.25
CA LYS A 233 2.74 -16.90 -27.73
C LYS A 233 1.56 -16.22 -28.44
N ARG A 234 0.33 -16.47 -27.97
CA ARG A 234 -0.88 -15.80 -28.49
C ARG A 234 -0.80 -14.29 -28.28
N ALA A 235 -0.43 -13.86 -27.08
CA ALA A 235 -0.27 -12.43 -26.76
C ALA A 235 0.80 -11.77 -27.65
N ALA A 236 1.97 -12.40 -27.80
CA ALA A 236 3.04 -11.89 -28.67
C ALA A 236 2.60 -11.78 -30.14
N ALA A 237 1.82 -12.74 -30.65
CA ALA A 237 1.26 -12.70 -32.01
C ALA A 237 0.23 -11.56 -32.15
N ALA A 238 -0.72 -11.43 -31.23
CA ALA A 238 -1.72 -10.36 -31.25
C ALA A 238 -1.07 -8.97 -31.20
N ILE A 239 -0.04 -8.79 -30.37
CA ILE A 239 0.73 -7.54 -30.27
C ILE A 239 1.44 -7.22 -31.59
N ALA A 240 2.01 -8.24 -32.26
CA ALA A 240 2.72 -8.05 -33.53
C ALA A 240 1.77 -7.69 -34.71
N GLU A 241 0.52 -8.10 -34.64
CA GLU A 241 -0.52 -7.82 -35.67
C GLU A 241 -1.28 -6.51 -35.41
N SER A 242 -1.17 -5.97 -34.19
CA SER A 242 -1.88 -4.77 -33.76
C SER A 242 -1.37 -3.52 -34.49
N LYS A 243 -2.28 -2.62 -34.84
CA LYS A 243 -2.00 -1.31 -35.44
C LYS A 243 -2.11 -0.16 -34.44
N LYS A 244 -2.85 -0.39 -33.35
CA LYS A 244 -3.10 0.58 -32.29
C LYS A 244 -3.00 -0.09 -30.91
N PRO A 245 -1.86 -0.70 -30.59
CA PRO A 245 -1.68 -1.33 -29.28
C PRO A 245 -1.63 -0.28 -28.17
N LEU A 246 -2.11 -0.67 -26.98
CA LEU A 246 -2.10 0.19 -25.80
C LEU A 246 -1.83 -0.65 -24.53
N ILE A 247 -0.93 -0.19 -23.68
CA ILE A 247 -0.71 -0.75 -22.35
C ILE A 247 -1.53 0.03 -21.33
N LEU A 248 -2.29 -0.68 -20.48
CA LEU A 248 -2.90 -0.12 -19.27
C LEU A 248 -2.13 -0.61 -18.05
N ALA A 249 -1.33 0.29 -17.46
CA ALA A 249 -0.52 0.04 -16.28
C ALA A 249 -1.36 0.13 -15.00
N GLY A 250 -1.38 -0.95 -14.21
CA GLY A 250 -2.07 -1.02 -12.92
C GLY A 250 -1.14 -1.05 -11.72
N GLY A 251 -1.73 -1.06 -10.51
CA GLY A 251 -0.99 -1.09 -9.24
C GLY A 251 -0.15 -2.37 -9.03
N GLY A 252 -0.49 -3.47 -9.70
CA GLY A 252 0.27 -4.73 -9.63
C GLY A 252 1.71 -4.62 -10.15
N LEU A 253 2.00 -3.61 -10.97
CA LEU A 253 3.36 -3.34 -11.47
C LEU A 253 4.35 -2.92 -10.37
N PHE A 254 3.89 -2.51 -9.20
CA PHE A 254 4.77 -2.18 -8.08
C PHE A 254 5.17 -3.41 -7.24
N THR A 255 5.18 -4.58 -7.85
CA THR A 255 5.64 -5.83 -7.23
C THR A 255 6.94 -6.28 -7.90
N GLY A 256 8.01 -6.45 -7.11
CA GLY A 256 9.33 -6.81 -7.64
C GLY A 256 9.81 -5.81 -8.70
N ASP A 257 10.40 -6.30 -9.77
CA ASP A 257 10.94 -5.51 -10.88
C ASP A 257 9.95 -5.30 -12.03
N ALA A 258 8.65 -5.60 -11.82
CA ALA A 258 7.67 -5.60 -12.90
C ALA A 258 7.51 -4.23 -13.58
N ALA A 259 7.63 -3.10 -12.83
CA ALA A 259 7.57 -1.77 -13.43
C ALA A 259 8.76 -1.50 -14.36
N ALA A 260 9.97 -1.94 -13.99
CA ALA A 260 11.14 -1.80 -14.85
C ALA A 260 10.98 -2.64 -16.13
N LEU A 261 10.60 -3.90 -16.00
CA LEU A 261 10.36 -4.78 -17.15
C LEU A 261 9.22 -4.30 -18.05
N MET A 262 8.19 -3.66 -17.49
CA MET A 262 7.12 -3.04 -18.28
C MET A 262 7.65 -1.84 -19.09
N ARG A 263 8.53 -1.01 -18.52
CA ARG A 263 9.19 0.07 -19.25
C ARG A 263 10.05 -0.47 -20.39
N ASP A 264 10.89 -1.47 -20.12
CA ASP A 264 11.69 -2.14 -21.15
C ASP A 264 10.81 -2.72 -22.28
N PHE A 265 9.66 -3.29 -21.90
CA PHE A 265 8.70 -3.82 -22.84
C PHE A 265 8.04 -2.72 -23.68
N ALA A 266 7.60 -1.62 -23.07
CA ALA A 266 6.99 -0.48 -23.76
C ALA A 266 7.99 0.19 -24.71
N GLU A 267 9.25 0.37 -24.29
CA GLU A 267 10.32 0.93 -25.13
C GLU A 267 10.68 0.00 -26.29
N LYS A 268 10.85 -1.30 -26.04
CA LYS A 268 11.16 -2.30 -27.07
C LYS A 268 10.07 -2.37 -28.14
N THR A 269 8.81 -2.24 -27.74
CA THR A 269 7.64 -2.37 -28.62
C THR A 269 7.11 -1.04 -29.13
N ASP A 270 7.63 0.09 -28.64
CA ASP A 270 7.18 1.45 -28.92
C ASP A 270 5.66 1.65 -28.67
N ILE A 271 5.09 0.90 -27.70
CA ILE A 271 3.65 0.93 -27.38
C ILE A 271 3.35 2.04 -26.38
N PRO A 272 2.35 2.91 -26.66
CA PRO A 272 1.89 3.92 -25.71
C PRO A 272 1.30 3.29 -24.45
N VAL A 273 1.46 4.00 -23.32
CA VAL A 273 1.05 3.57 -21.99
C VAL A 273 0.06 4.56 -21.39
N VAL A 274 -1.01 4.06 -20.84
CA VAL A 274 -1.91 4.78 -19.92
C VAL A 274 -1.91 4.08 -18.58
N SER A 275 -2.28 4.76 -17.51
CA SER A 275 -2.31 4.14 -16.18
C SER A 275 -3.67 4.25 -15.50
N THR A 276 -3.97 3.31 -14.61
CA THR A 276 -4.93 3.58 -13.54
C THR A 276 -4.32 4.53 -12.51
N MET A 277 -5.12 5.12 -11.62
CA MET A 277 -4.59 5.93 -10.51
C MET A 277 -3.55 5.15 -9.68
N MET A 278 -3.78 3.86 -9.43
CA MET A 278 -2.87 2.99 -8.68
C MET A 278 -1.61 2.61 -9.46
N GLY A 279 -1.61 2.80 -10.77
CA GLY A 279 -0.47 2.56 -11.67
C GLY A 279 0.38 3.80 -11.96
N LEU A 280 0.01 4.98 -11.42
CA LEU A 280 0.80 6.21 -11.60
C LEU A 280 2.24 6.03 -11.08
N GLY A 281 3.21 6.37 -11.92
CA GLY A 281 4.65 6.21 -11.65
C GLY A 281 5.21 4.81 -12.00
N ALA A 282 4.40 3.87 -12.53
CA ALA A 282 4.94 2.63 -13.10
C ALA A 282 5.81 2.89 -14.34
N ILE A 283 5.47 3.93 -15.09
CA ILE A 283 6.32 4.58 -16.11
C ILE A 283 6.49 6.04 -15.67
N PRO A 284 7.66 6.70 -15.92
CA PRO A 284 7.82 8.12 -15.69
C PRO A 284 6.68 8.91 -16.36
N THR A 285 6.06 9.81 -15.62
CA THR A 285 4.88 10.53 -16.15
C THR A 285 5.24 11.58 -17.21
N ASP A 286 6.51 11.96 -17.33
CA ASP A 286 7.08 12.78 -18.40
C ASP A 286 7.58 11.96 -19.61
N SER A 287 7.49 10.63 -19.55
CA SER A 287 7.85 9.75 -20.67
C SER A 287 7.03 10.08 -21.92
N PRO A 288 7.64 10.12 -23.11
CA PRO A 288 6.92 10.34 -24.37
C PRO A 288 5.90 9.22 -24.68
N LEU A 289 6.06 8.05 -24.06
CA LEU A 289 5.12 6.94 -24.19
C LEU A 289 3.93 7.05 -23.22
N PHE A 290 3.96 7.92 -22.20
CA PHE A 290 2.89 8.06 -21.24
C PHE A 290 1.80 9.04 -21.71
N TYR A 291 0.56 8.59 -21.76
CA TYR A 291 -0.60 9.38 -22.20
C TYR A 291 -1.59 9.71 -21.09
N GLY A 292 -1.17 9.49 -19.84
CA GLY A 292 -1.90 9.94 -18.65
C GLY A 292 -2.75 8.88 -17.99
N MET A 293 -3.54 9.34 -17.01
CA MET A 293 -4.42 8.48 -16.20
C MET A 293 -5.75 8.25 -16.90
N LEU A 294 -6.20 6.99 -16.93
CA LEU A 294 -7.52 6.56 -17.41
C LEU A 294 -8.58 6.73 -16.32
N GLY A 295 -9.82 6.91 -16.72
CA GLY A 295 -11.02 6.75 -15.89
C GLY A 295 -11.90 7.99 -15.83
N MET A 296 -12.91 7.95 -14.94
CA MET A 296 -13.88 9.03 -14.74
C MET A 296 -13.20 10.39 -14.46
N HIS A 297 -12.10 10.37 -13.73
CA HIS A 297 -11.28 11.53 -13.41
C HIS A 297 -9.97 11.55 -14.23
N GLY A 298 -9.88 10.73 -15.27
CA GLY A 298 -8.73 10.65 -16.15
C GLY A 298 -8.61 11.81 -17.12
N CYS A 299 -7.55 11.79 -17.93
CA CYS A 299 -7.36 12.79 -18.98
C CYS A 299 -7.97 12.32 -20.32
N LYS A 300 -8.25 13.29 -21.21
CA LYS A 300 -8.87 13.03 -22.51
C LYS A 300 -8.02 12.12 -23.38
N ALA A 301 -6.69 12.31 -23.40
CA ALA A 301 -5.79 11.48 -24.18
C ALA A 301 -5.86 10.01 -23.77
N ALA A 302 -5.80 9.71 -22.48
CA ALA A 302 -5.89 8.33 -21.96
C ALA A 302 -7.26 7.70 -22.25
N ASN A 303 -8.36 8.43 -22.00
CA ASN A 303 -9.71 7.93 -22.26
C ASN A 303 -9.96 7.71 -23.76
N THR A 304 -9.43 8.58 -24.62
CA THR A 304 -9.52 8.41 -26.07
C THR A 304 -8.65 7.24 -26.54
N ALA A 305 -7.45 7.08 -25.99
CA ALA A 305 -6.54 5.99 -26.32
C ALA A 305 -7.20 4.62 -26.10
N VAL A 306 -7.76 4.41 -24.93
CA VAL A 306 -8.46 3.13 -24.59
C VAL A 306 -9.67 2.88 -25.50
N ASN A 307 -10.41 3.92 -25.86
CA ASN A 307 -11.59 3.79 -26.74
C ASN A 307 -11.24 3.69 -28.24
N SER A 308 -9.96 3.84 -28.62
CA SER A 308 -9.53 3.82 -30.02
C SER A 308 -8.49 2.74 -30.33
N CYS A 309 -7.93 2.06 -29.31
CA CYS A 309 -6.98 0.97 -29.50
C CYS A 309 -7.66 -0.26 -30.10
N ASP A 310 -6.91 -1.07 -30.84
CA ASP A 310 -7.34 -2.36 -31.36
C ASP A 310 -6.82 -3.54 -30.51
N THR A 311 -5.79 -3.29 -29.70
CA THR A 311 -5.26 -4.25 -28.73
C THR A 311 -4.98 -3.54 -27.41
N LEU A 312 -5.67 -3.99 -26.34
CA LEU A 312 -5.50 -3.48 -24.99
C LEU A 312 -4.76 -4.49 -24.11
N ILE A 313 -3.63 -4.10 -23.56
CA ILE A 313 -2.78 -4.96 -22.72
C ILE A 313 -2.90 -4.48 -21.27
N LEU A 314 -3.69 -5.18 -20.47
CA LEU A 314 -3.88 -4.91 -19.05
C LEU A 314 -2.76 -5.55 -18.25
N MET A 315 -1.98 -4.77 -17.51
CA MET A 315 -0.85 -5.25 -16.69
C MET A 315 -1.09 -4.94 -15.21
N GLY A 316 -1.58 -5.93 -14.44
CA GLY A 316 -1.86 -5.79 -13.01
C GLY A 316 -2.90 -4.73 -12.69
N ALA A 317 -3.92 -4.62 -13.51
CA ALA A 317 -5.01 -3.66 -13.39
C ALA A 317 -6.35 -4.38 -13.24
N ARG A 318 -7.06 -4.16 -12.13
CA ARG A 318 -8.36 -4.79 -11.84
C ARG A 318 -9.54 -4.24 -12.64
N VAL A 319 -9.37 -3.15 -13.35
CA VAL A 319 -10.40 -2.48 -14.16
C VAL A 319 -11.70 -2.28 -13.36
N GLY A 320 -11.63 -1.51 -12.27
CA GLY A 320 -12.80 -1.20 -11.44
C GLY A 320 -13.76 -0.20 -12.11
N ASP A 321 -14.90 0.05 -11.48
CA ASP A 321 -15.98 0.92 -11.96
C ASP A 321 -15.50 2.31 -12.42
N ARG A 322 -14.54 2.90 -11.71
CA ARG A 322 -13.98 4.22 -12.03
C ARG A 322 -13.19 4.23 -13.34
N ALA A 323 -12.55 3.11 -13.69
CA ALA A 323 -11.85 2.94 -14.97
C ALA A 323 -12.82 2.58 -16.09
N ILE A 324 -13.73 1.61 -15.84
CA ILE A 324 -14.72 1.15 -16.82
C ILE A 324 -15.66 2.28 -17.27
N ALA A 325 -16.03 3.21 -16.38
CA ALA A 325 -16.89 4.33 -16.74
C ALA A 325 -16.38 5.14 -17.95
N ALA A 326 -15.08 5.10 -18.24
CA ALA A 326 -14.47 5.74 -19.39
C ALA A 326 -14.19 4.78 -20.57
N MET A 327 -14.45 3.50 -20.42
CA MET A 327 -14.14 2.45 -21.42
C MET A 327 -15.41 1.98 -22.15
N LYS A 328 -15.30 1.78 -23.46
CA LYS A 328 -16.32 1.12 -24.26
C LYS A 328 -15.70 -0.16 -24.82
N GLN A 329 -16.17 -1.30 -24.34
CA GLN A 329 -15.77 -2.57 -24.95
C GLN A 329 -16.35 -2.65 -26.37
N ARG A 330 -15.54 -3.11 -27.32
CA ARG A 330 -15.88 -3.24 -28.72
C ARG A 330 -15.48 -4.64 -29.21
N ASP A 331 -16.25 -5.18 -30.11
CA ASP A 331 -16.02 -6.53 -30.71
C ASP A 331 -14.72 -6.58 -31.55
N ASP A 332 -14.21 -5.43 -31.98
CA ASP A 332 -12.99 -5.31 -32.79
C ASP A 332 -11.72 -5.03 -31.96
N MET A 333 -11.82 -5.10 -30.61
CA MET A 333 -10.71 -4.89 -29.70
C MET A 333 -10.26 -6.19 -29.06
N THR A 334 -9.01 -6.57 -29.26
CA THR A 334 -8.39 -7.71 -28.54
C THR A 334 -7.93 -7.27 -27.15
N VAL A 335 -8.36 -8.00 -26.12
CA VAL A 335 -8.00 -7.73 -24.71
C VAL A 335 -7.06 -8.82 -24.19
N ILE A 336 -5.84 -8.42 -23.85
CA ILE A 336 -4.85 -9.24 -23.16
C ILE A 336 -4.85 -8.82 -21.69
N HIS A 337 -5.18 -9.72 -20.77
CA HIS A 337 -5.21 -9.40 -19.34
C HIS A 337 -4.19 -10.24 -18.56
N ILE A 338 -3.21 -9.56 -17.96
CA ILE A 338 -2.14 -10.17 -17.17
C ILE A 338 -2.38 -9.82 -15.71
N ASP A 339 -2.71 -10.79 -14.89
CA ASP A 339 -2.88 -10.62 -13.46
C ASP A 339 -2.44 -11.87 -12.69
N ILE A 340 -2.02 -11.69 -11.45
CA ILE A 340 -1.64 -12.79 -10.56
C ILE A 340 -2.88 -13.49 -9.97
N ASP A 341 -4.00 -12.76 -9.88
CA ASP A 341 -5.26 -13.23 -9.33
C ASP A 341 -6.20 -13.69 -10.47
N PRO A 342 -6.42 -14.99 -10.62
CA PRO A 342 -7.32 -15.50 -11.67
C PRO A 342 -8.77 -15.00 -11.52
N ALA A 343 -9.19 -14.57 -10.33
CA ALA A 343 -10.52 -14.04 -10.07
C ALA A 343 -10.74 -12.62 -10.62
N GLU A 344 -9.69 -11.89 -10.94
CA GLU A 344 -9.79 -10.56 -11.54
C GLU A 344 -9.87 -10.61 -13.07
N ILE A 345 -9.39 -11.70 -13.69
CA ILE A 345 -9.40 -11.85 -15.15
C ILE A 345 -10.83 -12.10 -15.64
N GLY A 346 -11.30 -11.26 -16.54
CA GLY A 346 -12.65 -11.38 -17.11
C GLY A 346 -13.79 -10.98 -16.16
N LYS A 347 -13.48 -10.39 -15.01
CA LYS A 347 -14.49 -10.00 -14.00
C LYS A 347 -15.35 -8.83 -14.45
N ASN A 348 -14.75 -7.83 -15.06
CA ASN A 348 -15.39 -6.56 -15.41
C ASN A 348 -15.26 -6.21 -16.89
N LEU A 349 -14.50 -6.96 -17.67
CA LEU A 349 -14.23 -6.76 -19.08
C LEU A 349 -13.98 -8.12 -19.70
N ASP A 350 -14.58 -8.41 -20.88
CA ASP A 350 -14.31 -9.66 -21.59
C ASP A 350 -12.85 -9.71 -22.03
N VAL A 351 -12.24 -10.89 -21.94
CA VAL A 351 -10.81 -11.10 -22.15
C VAL A 351 -10.56 -12.18 -23.17
N ASP A 352 -9.82 -11.85 -24.25
CA ASP A 352 -9.48 -12.79 -25.32
C ASP A 352 -8.27 -13.66 -24.96
N ILE A 353 -7.29 -13.05 -24.28
CA ILE A 353 -6.02 -13.71 -23.94
C ILE A 353 -5.73 -13.51 -22.44
N PRO A 354 -6.21 -14.44 -21.59
CA PRO A 354 -5.92 -14.41 -20.16
C PRO A 354 -4.51 -14.95 -19.86
N ILE A 355 -3.74 -14.23 -19.05
CA ILE A 355 -2.42 -14.69 -18.58
C ILE A 355 -2.39 -14.56 -17.06
N VAL A 356 -2.52 -15.68 -16.35
CA VAL A 356 -2.40 -15.75 -14.89
C VAL A 356 -0.93 -15.98 -14.53
N GLY A 357 -0.33 -15.06 -13.77
CA GLY A 357 1.06 -15.19 -13.32
C GLY A 357 1.62 -13.93 -12.69
N ASP A 358 2.80 -14.07 -12.08
CA ASP A 358 3.56 -12.94 -11.55
C ASP A 358 4.06 -12.05 -12.70
N LEU A 359 3.82 -10.74 -12.58
CA LEU A 359 4.14 -9.79 -13.66
C LEU A 359 5.63 -9.75 -13.99
N THR A 360 6.52 -9.91 -13.01
CA THR A 360 7.97 -9.95 -13.25
C THR A 360 8.34 -11.11 -14.18
N LEU A 361 7.77 -12.29 -13.91
CA LEU A 361 8.04 -13.48 -14.70
C LEU A 361 7.33 -13.45 -16.06
N VAL A 362 6.07 -13.01 -16.09
CA VAL A 362 5.29 -12.89 -17.34
C VAL A 362 5.90 -11.87 -18.30
N LEU A 363 6.33 -10.71 -17.79
CA LEU A 363 6.98 -9.68 -18.61
C LEU A 363 8.33 -10.15 -19.15
N GLY A 364 9.12 -10.91 -18.36
CA GLY A 364 10.32 -11.58 -18.86
C GLY A 364 10.02 -12.52 -20.04
N GLN A 365 8.98 -13.37 -19.91
CA GLN A 365 8.55 -14.27 -20.97
C GLN A 365 8.04 -13.51 -22.23
N LEU A 366 7.31 -12.39 -22.04
CA LEU A 366 6.84 -11.57 -23.16
C LEU A 366 7.99 -10.83 -23.86
N LEU A 367 8.96 -10.30 -23.10
CA LEU A 367 10.16 -9.67 -23.67
C LEU A 367 10.99 -10.64 -24.54
N GLU A 368 11.04 -11.91 -24.19
CA GLU A 368 11.67 -12.95 -25.03
C GLU A 368 10.84 -13.29 -26.27
N ALA A 369 9.50 -13.28 -26.15
CA ALA A 369 8.60 -13.72 -27.22
C ALA A 369 8.37 -12.64 -28.30
N VAL A 370 8.40 -11.33 -27.95
CA VAL A 370 8.18 -10.24 -28.91
C VAL A 370 9.44 -9.91 -29.70
N LYS A 371 9.30 -9.76 -31.04
CA LYS A 371 10.42 -9.53 -31.97
C LYS A 371 10.77 -8.05 -32.18
N GLY A 372 10.48 -7.17 -31.33
CA GLY A 372 10.63 -5.72 -31.54
C GLY A 372 9.41 -5.06 -32.17
N GLY A 373 9.31 -3.76 -32.00
CA GLY A 373 8.09 -3.02 -32.27
C GLY A 373 7.75 -2.86 -33.74
N ALA A 374 6.45 -2.87 -34.02
CA ALA A 374 5.91 -2.23 -35.19
C ALA A 374 6.11 -0.69 -35.08
N ASP A 375 6.06 0.01 -36.21
CA ASP A 375 6.07 1.48 -36.20
C ASP A 375 4.72 2.00 -35.67
N ASN A 376 4.71 2.44 -34.42
CA ASN A 376 3.54 3.05 -33.76
C ASN A 376 3.50 4.58 -33.87
N SER A 377 4.38 5.20 -34.68
CA SER A 377 4.50 6.65 -34.79
C SER A 377 3.19 7.32 -35.21
N GLY A 378 2.47 6.73 -36.18
CA GLY A 378 1.16 7.21 -36.63
C GLY A 378 0.10 7.17 -35.54
N TRP A 379 0.10 6.10 -34.71
CA TRP A 379 -0.79 5.96 -33.55
C TRP A 379 -0.47 6.98 -32.46
N LYS A 380 0.80 7.12 -32.09
CA LYS A 380 1.25 8.12 -31.12
C LYS A 380 0.92 9.54 -31.56
N LYS A 381 1.15 9.87 -32.82
CA LYS A 381 0.79 11.21 -33.39
C LYS A 381 -0.72 11.47 -33.28
N GLN A 382 -1.57 10.44 -33.46
CA GLN A 382 -3.00 10.59 -33.26
C GLN A 382 -3.31 10.89 -31.77
N LEU A 383 -2.65 10.21 -30.83
CA LEU A 383 -2.85 10.40 -29.40
C LEU A 383 -2.33 11.77 -28.92
N ASP A 384 -1.21 12.26 -29.48
CA ASP A 384 -0.67 13.59 -29.16
C ASP A 384 -1.67 14.70 -29.46
N GLY A 385 -2.50 14.53 -30.49
CA GLY A 385 -3.59 15.45 -30.81
C GLY A 385 -4.69 15.57 -29.77
N PHE A 386 -4.70 14.67 -28.79
CA PHE A 386 -5.66 14.68 -27.66
C PHE A 386 -5.03 15.13 -26.34
N ARG A 387 -3.72 15.41 -26.30
CA ARG A 387 -3.10 16.06 -25.14
C ARG A 387 -3.72 17.44 -24.96
N GLU A 388 -4.28 17.67 -23.78
CA GLU A 388 -4.92 18.95 -23.45
C GLU A 388 -3.94 19.82 -22.67
N ASP A 389 -3.63 20.97 -23.23
CA ASP A 389 -2.93 22.05 -22.54
C ASP A 389 -4.00 23.04 -22.06
N LYS A 390 -4.59 22.76 -20.90
CA LYS A 390 -5.58 23.68 -20.30
C LYS A 390 -4.85 24.75 -19.53
N ALA A 391 -5.05 25.99 -19.94
CA ALA A 391 -4.63 27.15 -19.15
C ALA A 391 -5.21 27.04 -17.74
N ILE A 392 -4.40 27.29 -16.73
CA ILE A 392 -4.83 27.35 -15.34
C ILE A 392 -5.44 28.74 -15.15
N GLU A 393 -6.68 28.80 -14.73
CA GLU A 393 -7.32 30.07 -14.41
C GLU A 393 -6.78 30.61 -13.08
N PRO A 394 -6.49 31.91 -12.97
CA PRO A 394 -6.00 32.49 -11.72
C PRO A 394 -7.09 32.42 -10.63
N ALA A 395 -6.68 32.07 -9.41
CA ALA A 395 -7.58 32.07 -8.27
C ALA A 395 -7.98 33.51 -7.87
N PRO A 396 -9.14 33.68 -7.23
CA PRO A 396 -9.53 34.96 -6.61
C PRO A 396 -8.54 35.39 -5.52
N ALA A 397 -8.55 36.67 -5.16
CA ALA A 397 -7.74 37.20 -4.07
C ALA A 397 -8.05 36.49 -2.74
N GLY A 398 -7.02 36.06 -2.02
CA GLY A 398 -7.14 35.30 -0.77
C GLY A 398 -7.13 33.79 -0.97
N TYR A 399 -6.97 33.31 -2.21
CA TYR A 399 -6.90 31.89 -2.56
C TYR A 399 -5.75 31.59 -3.51
N VAL A 400 -5.44 30.31 -3.65
CA VAL A 400 -4.56 29.75 -4.66
C VAL A 400 -5.31 28.73 -5.52
N ASN A 401 -4.96 28.65 -6.81
CA ASN A 401 -5.47 27.57 -7.65
C ASN A 401 -4.77 26.25 -7.25
N PRO A 402 -5.51 25.18 -6.91
CA PRO A 402 -4.92 23.93 -6.46
C PRO A 402 -4.00 23.25 -7.49
N LYS A 403 -4.28 23.41 -8.78
CA LYS A 403 -3.43 22.87 -9.86
C LYS A 403 -2.12 23.65 -9.95
N GLU A 404 -2.19 24.99 -9.87
CA GLU A 404 -1.00 25.85 -9.85
C GLU A 404 -0.12 25.56 -8.64
N PHE A 405 -0.75 25.34 -7.45
CA PHE A 405 -0.05 24.94 -6.24
C PHE A 405 0.69 23.61 -6.43
N ILE A 406 0.03 22.61 -7.02
CA ILE A 406 0.66 21.30 -7.28
C ILE A 406 1.79 21.42 -8.28
N HIS A 407 1.65 22.23 -9.34
CA HIS A 407 2.75 22.49 -10.27
C HIS A 407 3.94 23.22 -9.60
N ALA A 408 3.67 24.13 -8.65
CA ALA A 408 4.72 24.78 -7.87
C ALA A 408 5.45 23.79 -6.94
N LEU A 409 4.70 22.84 -6.36
CA LEU A 409 5.26 21.73 -5.58
C LEU A 409 6.09 20.81 -6.48
N ASP A 410 5.55 20.40 -7.62
CA ASP A 410 6.16 19.47 -8.57
C ASP A 410 7.55 19.96 -9.04
N ARG A 411 7.68 21.24 -9.33
CA ARG A 411 8.97 21.85 -9.73
C ARG A 411 10.07 21.78 -8.68
N GLN A 412 9.72 21.56 -7.40
CA GLN A 412 10.65 21.56 -6.28
C GLN A 412 10.83 20.18 -5.63
N LEU A 413 9.98 19.21 -5.98
CA LEU A 413 10.10 17.84 -5.46
C LEU A 413 11.27 17.12 -6.14
N PRO A 414 12.05 16.32 -5.38
CA PRO A 414 13.00 15.40 -5.99
C PRO A 414 12.27 14.27 -6.73
N ASP A 415 12.89 13.74 -7.79
CA ASP A 415 12.31 12.71 -8.67
C ASP A 415 11.86 11.44 -7.91
N ASP A 416 12.53 11.11 -6.80
CA ASP A 416 12.25 9.95 -5.97
C ASP A 416 11.25 10.21 -4.83
N ALA A 417 10.63 11.39 -4.78
CA ALA A 417 9.68 11.77 -3.74
C ALA A 417 8.48 10.80 -3.66
N VAL A 418 7.94 10.67 -2.46
CA VAL A 418 6.70 9.94 -2.21
C VAL A 418 5.58 10.94 -1.95
N VAL A 419 4.59 10.95 -2.82
CA VAL A 419 3.39 11.79 -2.70
C VAL A 419 2.22 10.92 -2.26
N VAL A 420 1.64 11.25 -1.11
CA VAL A 420 0.50 10.51 -0.53
C VAL A 420 -0.73 11.41 -0.54
N ALA A 421 -1.63 11.17 -1.48
CA ALA A 421 -2.85 11.96 -1.62
C ALA A 421 -4.03 11.32 -0.87
N ASP A 422 -4.74 12.12 -0.08
CA ASP A 422 -5.98 11.69 0.55
C ASP A 422 -7.15 11.72 -0.42
N VAL A 423 -8.20 10.99 -0.10
CA VAL A 423 -9.42 10.91 -0.92
C VAL A 423 -10.18 12.23 -0.90
N GLY A 424 -10.53 12.73 -2.09
CA GLY A 424 -11.22 13.99 -2.29
C GLY A 424 -10.78 14.69 -3.57
N GLN A 425 -11.15 15.97 -3.74
CA GLN A 425 -10.71 16.79 -4.88
C GLN A 425 -9.18 16.88 -4.94
N ASN A 426 -8.52 17.04 -3.80
CA ASN A 426 -7.06 17.03 -3.67
C ASN A 426 -6.40 15.80 -4.30
N GLN A 427 -7.02 14.61 -4.19
CA GLN A 427 -6.55 13.38 -4.82
C GLN A 427 -6.46 13.53 -6.35
N ILE A 428 -7.55 14.02 -6.93
CA ILE A 428 -7.67 14.16 -8.39
C ILE A 428 -6.77 15.26 -8.92
N TRP A 429 -6.74 16.41 -8.25
CA TRP A 429 -5.83 17.50 -8.61
C TRP A 429 -4.38 17.03 -8.57
N THR A 430 -3.99 16.30 -7.52
CA THR A 430 -2.63 15.76 -7.39
C THR A 430 -2.34 14.71 -8.47
N ALA A 431 -3.19 13.68 -8.60
CA ALA A 431 -2.96 12.59 -9.54
C ALA A 431 -2.84 13.03 -11.01
N ARG A 432 -3.46 14.18 -11.37
CA ARG A 432 -3.46 14.71 -12.74
C ARG A 432 -2.34 15.69 -13.02
N ASN A 433 -1.73 16.28 -12.01
CA ASN A 433 -0.82 17.40 -12.17
C ASN A 433 0.57 17.17 -11.53
N ILE A 434 0.80 16.04 -10.87
CA ILE A 434 2.10 15.69 -10.29
C ILE A 434 2.93 14.83 -11.24
N THR A 435 4.21 15.11 -11.30
CA THR A 435 5.20 14.30 -12.03
C THR A 435 5.77 13.22 -11.11
N ILE A 436 5.75 11.96 -11.54
CA ILE A 436 6.32 10.82 -10.81
C ILE A 436 7.31 10.11 -11.73
N ASN A 437 8.60 10.39 -11.58
CA ASN A 437 9.65 9.84 -12.45
C ASN A 437 10.44 8.69 -11.82
N GLY A 438 10.72 8.74 -10.52
CA GLY A 438 11.40 7.69 -9.75
C GLY A 438 10.76 7.47 -8.38
N GLY A 439 9.80 8.30 -8.04
CA GLY A 439 9.08 8.30 -6.77
C GLY A 439 7.87 7.36 -6.74
N ARG A 440 6.93 7.66 -5.84
CA ARG A 440 5.70 6.89 -5.68
C ARG A 440 4.50 7.81 -5.44
N PHE A 441 3.39 7.49 -6.08
CA PHE A 441 2.08 8.03 -5.75
C PHE A 441 1.30 7.02 -4.91
N LEU A 442 0.89 7.38 -3.72
CA LEU A 442 0.12 6.53 -2.81
C LEU A 442 -1.24 7.16 -2.50
N THR A 443 -2.27 6.34 -2.45
CA THR A 443 -3.63 6.74 -2.06
C THR A 443 -4.47 5.52 -1.69
N SER A 444 -5.63 5.71 -1.09
CA SER A 444 -6.66 4.68 -0.94
C SER A 444 -7.49 4.62 -2.22
N GLY A 445 -7.09 3.76 -3.16
CA GLY A 445 -7.71 3.68 -4.49
C GLY A 445 -8.96 2.80 -4.55
N GLY A 446 -8.97 1.68 -3.82
CA GLY A 446 -10.04 0.70 -3.86
C GLY A 446 -11.21 1.01 -2.93
N MET A 447 -10.95 1.33 -1.67
CA MET A 447 -11.98 1.69 -0.69
C MET A 447 -12.34 3.17 -0.71
N GLY A 448 -11.44 4.05 -1.16
CA GLY A 448 -11.66 5.49 -1.12
C GLY A 448 -11.74 6.02 0.32
N THR A 449 -10.88 5.54 1.20
CA THR A 449 -10.87 5.86 2.62
C THR A 449 -10.31 7.26 2.86
N MET A 450 -11.13 8.20 3.30
CA MET A 450 -10.69 9.49 3.81
C MET A 450 -9.91 9.28 5.12
N GLY A 451 -8.86 10.07 5.34
CA GLY A 451 -8.01 9.92 6.50
C GLY A 451 -6.82 8.96 6.29
N TYR A 452 -6.53 8.59 5.06
CA TYR A 452 -5.44 7.68 4.71
C TYR A 452 -4.06 8.35 4.68
N SER A 453 -3.98 9.60 4.18
CA SER A 453 -2.71 10.16 3.69
C SER A 453 -1.67 10.43 4.77
N LEU A 454 -2.01 11.12 5.86
CA LEU A 454 -1.03 11.47 6.90
C LEU A 454 -0.42 10.23 7.57
N PRO A 455 -1.20 9.26 8.09
CA PRO A 455 -0.60 8.07 8.67
C PRO A 455 0.17 7.24 7.64
N ALA A 456 -0.31 7.11 6.40
CA ALA A 456 0.43 6.40 5.36
C ALA A 456 1.74 7.12 4.98
N ALA A 457 1.77 8.46 4.99
CA ALA A 457 2.99 9.24 4.79
C ALA A 457 3.99 9.05 5.94
N ILE A 458 3.51 9.00 7.20
CA ILE A 458 4.34 8.65 8.36
C ILE A 458 4.97 7.26 8.15
N GLY A 459 4.18 6.28 7.77
CA GLY A 459 4.68 4.94 7.47
C GLY A 459 5.69 4.91 6.33
N ALA A 460 5.42 5.62 5.24
CA ALA A 460 6.31 5.73 4.08
C ALA A 460 7.65 6.40 4.45
N LYS A 461 7.63 7.47 5.26
CA LYS A 461 8.83 8.16 5.73
C LYS A 461 9.67 7.30 6.66
N LEU A 462 9.04 6.46 7.48
CA LEU A 462 9.72 5.50 8.34
C LEU A 462 10.33 4.33 7.55
N ALA A 463 9.72 3.96 6.43
CA ALA A 463 10.21 2.90 5.54
C ALA A 463 11.48 3.31 4.78
N ASP A 464 11.54 4.58 4.35
CA ASP A 464 12.71 5.17 3.69
C ASP A 464 12.90 6.62 4.16
N PRO A 465 13.69 6.81 5.23
CA PRO A 465 13.96 8.14 5.79
C PRO A 465 14.72 9.09 4.86
N SER A 466 15.35 8.60 3.80
CA SER A 466 16.11 9.42 2.86
C SER A 466 15.21 10.21 1.90
N ARG A 467 14.02 9.68 1.58
CA ARG A 467 13.10 10.31 0.62
C ARG A 467 12.31 11.46 1.22
N GLN A 468 11.99 12.44 0.38
CA GLN A 468 10.94 13.39 0.70
C GLN A 468 9.57 12.71 0.64
N VAL A 469 8.76 12.89 1.70
CA VAL A 469 7.42 12.35 1.77
C VAL A 469 6.44 13.48 2.06
N VAL A 470 5.48 13.66 1.16
CA VAL A 470 4.47 14.73 1.23
C VAL A 470 3.08 14.13 1.29
N ALA A 471 2.34 14.39 2.37
CA ALA A 471 0.91 14.11 2.49
C ALA A 471 0.11 15.30 1.97
N ILE A 472 -0.78 15.06 1.01
CA ILE A 472 -1.69 16.08 0.46
C ILE A 472 -3.12 15.69 0.84
N CYS A 473 -3.75 16.50 1.68
CA CYS A 473 -5.06 16.25 2.25
C CYS A 473 -6.05 17.35 1.86
N GLY A 474 -7.32 17.02 1.76
CA GLY A 474 -8.39 18.01 1.91
C GLY A 474 -8.62 18.31 3.40
N ASP A 475 -9.20 19.46 3.69
CA ASP A 475 -9.53 19.86 5.07
C ASP A 475 -10.50 18.88 5.76
N GLY A 476 -11.45 18.29 5.04
CA GLY A 476 -12.37 17.29 5.56
C GLY A 476 -11.65 15.97 5.92
N SER A 477 -10.80 15.46 5.04
CA SER A 477 -10.06 14.22 5.29
C SER A 477 -8.97 14.39 6.35
N PHE A 478 -8.32 15.54 6.39
CA PHE A 478 -7.32 15.84 7.41
C PHE A 478 -7.88 15.81 8.82
N GLN A 479 -9.10 16.32 9.02
CA GLN A 479 -9.75 16.31 10.34
C GLN A 479 -10.03 14.91 10.88
N MET A 480 -10.09 13.87 10.03
CA MET A 480 -10.27 12.47 10.45
C MET A 480 -9.01 11.87 11.07
N GLN A 481 -7.83 12.48 10.87
CA GLN A 481 -6.54 11.93 11.27
C GLN A 481 -5.52 12.95 11.80
N MET A 482 -5.92 14.20 11.95
CA MET A 482 -5.02 15.29 12.37
C MET A 482 -4.29 15.01 13.69
N MET A 483 -4.85 14.13 14.55
CA MET A 483 -4.18 13.68 15.77
C MET A 483 -2.84 12.99 15.52
N GLU A 484 -2.62 12.44 14.33
CA GLU A 484 -1.33 11.78 13.99
C GLU A 484 -0.17 12.78 13.80
N LEU A 485 -0.44 14.09 13.81
CA LEU A 485 0.60 15.09 14.00
C LEU A 485 1.40 14.83 15.28
N ALA A 486 0.73 14.39 16.37
CA ALA A 486 1.41 13.99 17.60
C ALA A 486 2.33 12.77 17.40
N THR A 487 1.91 11.81 16.54
CA THR A 487 2.75 10.65 16.19
C THR A 487 4.00 11.09 15.43
N ALA A 488 3.86 11.98 14.45
CA ALA A 488 4.98 12.53 13.71
C ALA A 488 5.99 13.25 14.62
N VAL A 489 5.51 14.06 15.56
CA VAL A 489 6.35 14.78 16.53
C VAL A 489 7.00 13.80 17.50
N GLN A 490 6.24 12.90 18.12
CA GLN A 490 6.76 11.95 19.12
C GLN A 490 7.87 11.05 18.57
N HIS A 491 7.76 10.65 17.32
CA HIS A 491 8.70 9.72 16.69
C HIS A 491 9.73 10.41 15.77
N ASP A 492 9.74 11.74 15.76
CA ASP A 492 10.64 12.56 14.94
C ASP A 492 10.59 12.20 13.43
N VAL A 493 9.37 12.11 12.90
CA VAL A 493 9.13 11.75 11.51
C VAL A 493 8.94 13.00 10.66
N ALA A 494 9.92 13.36 9.86
CA ALA A 494 9.95 14.59 9.04
C ALA A 494 8.99 14.52 7.84
N VAL A 495 7.70 14.23 8.08
CA VAL A 495 6.64 14.23 7.07
C VAL A 495 6.22 15.67 6.74
N LYS A 496 5.94 15.94 5.46
CA LYS A 496 5.41 17.23 4.99
C LYS A 496 3.92 17.09 4.76
N VAL A 497 3.15 18.03 5.28
CA VAL A 497 1.69 18.00 5.23
C VAL A 497 1.17 19.23 4.50
N ILE A 498 0.38 19.03 3.48
CA ILE A 498 -0.32 20.10 2.75
C ILE A 498 -1.81 19.87 2.94
N VAL A 499 -2.49 20.82 3.60
CA VAL A 499 -3.94 20.80 3.77
C VAL A 499 -4.55 21.79 2.77
N MET A 500 -5.22 21.27 1.75
CA MET A 500 -5.98 22.06 0.79
C MET A 500 -7.34 22.39 1.39
N ARG A 501 -7.49 23.62 1.87
CA ARG A 501 -8.70 24.06 2.58
C ARG A 501 -9.64 24.80 1.66
N ASN A 502 -10.81 24.22 1.41
CA ASN A 502 -11.92 24.85 0.70
C ASN A 502 -13.21 24.90 1.52
N ASN A 503 -13.20 24.41 2.77
CA ASN A 503 -14.33 24.34 3.69
C ASN A 503 -15.50 23.46 3.20
N TYR A 504 -15.24 22.52 2.30
CA TYR A 504 -16.25 21.63 1.76
C TYR A 504 -15.75 20.18 1.64
N LEU A 505 -16.68 19.24 1.73
CA LEU A 505 -16.52 17.90 1.18
C LEU A 505 -16.68 17.98 -0.35
N GLY A 506 -15.66 18.54 -1.01
CA GLY A 506 -15.76 19.09 -2.36
C GLY A 506 -16.21 18.08 -3.41
N MET A 507 -15.76 16.84 -3.36
CA MET A 507 -16.17 15.78 -4.31
C MET A 507 -17.64 15.40 -4.16
N VAL A 508 -18.16 15.37 -2.92
CA VAL A 508 -19.59 15.13 -2.65
C VAL A 508 -20.41 16.31 -3.10
N ARG A 509 -19.92 17.53 -2.87
CA ARG A 509 -20.54 18.77 -3.35
C ARG A 509 -20.67 18.75 -4.87
N GLU A 510 -19.60 18.46 -5.64
CA GLU A 510 -19.67 18.36 -7.10
C GLU A 510 -20.72 17.34 -7.57
N LEU A 511 -20.85 16.22 -6.88
CA LEU A 511 -21.87 15.23 -7.20
C LEU A 511 -23.28 15.77 -6.93
N GLN A 512 -23.50 16.46 -5.82
CA GLN A 512 -24.81 17.06 -5.50
C GLN A 512 -25.17 18.17 -6.46
N GLU A 513 -24.21 19.00 -6.87
CA GLU A 513 -24.40 20.01 -7.92
C GLU A 513 -24.84 19.37 -9.24
N LYS A 514 -24.15 18.33 -9.69
CA LYS A 514 -24.33 17.74 -11.02
C LYS A 514 -25.57 16.82 -11.12
N ALA A 515 -25.82 16.00 -10.09
CA ALA A 515 -26.79 14.93 -10.14
C ALA A 515 -28.07 15.19 -9.33
N TYR A 516 -28.07 16.19 -8.46
CA TYR A 516 -29.18 16.46 -7.50
C TYR A 516 -29.65 17.91 -7.52
N ASP A 517 -29.64 18.55 -8.69
CA ASP A 517 -30.18 19.91 -8.93
C ASP A 517 -29.61 20.95 -7.94
N ASN A 518 -28.32 20.85 -7.64
CA ASN A 518 -27.63 21.76 -6.73
C ASN A 518 -28.23 21.81 -5.30
N ARG A 519 -28.86 20.72 -4.87
CA ARG A 519 -29.35 20.57 -3.49
C ARG A 519 -28.20 20.14 -2.58
N LEU A 520 -27.47 21.11 -2.07
CA LEU A 520 -26.29 20.89 -1.23
C LEU A 520 -26.70 20.56 0.20
N MET A 521 -26.38 19.36 0.68
CA MET A 521 -26.72 18.90 2.04
C MET A 521 -25.51 18.29 2.73
N ALA A 522 -25.18 18.79 3.91
CA ALA A 522 -24.12 18.29 4.79
C ALA A 522 -22.71 18.20 4.11
N VAL A 523 -22.40 19.14 3.23
CA VAL A 523 -21.11 19.22 2.53
C VAL A 523 -20.24 20.39 2.97
N SER A 524 -20.84 21.44 3.59
CA SER A 524 -20.08 22.52 4.24
C SER A 524 -19.46 22.02 5.55
N ILE A 525 -18.20 22.39 5.79
CA ILE A 525 -17.44 22.10 7.02
C ILE A 525 -16.91 23.42 7.62
N ASP A 526 -17.75 24.44 7.67
CA ASP A 526 -17.42 25.79 8.15
C ASP A 526 -16.87 25.84 9.60
N GLY A 527 -17.10 24.78 10.41
CA GLY A 527 -16.55 24.63 11.76
C GLY A 527 -15.11 24.11 11.79
N SER A 528 -14.40 24.05 10.65
CA SER A 528 -13.02 23.58 10.59
C SER A 528 -12.08 24.45 11.44
N PRO A 529 -11.09 23.84 12.13
CA PRO A 529 -10.10 24.61 12.86
C PRO A 529 -9.18 25.38 11.91
N CYS A 530 -8.52 26.42 12.43
CA CYS A 530 -7.37 27.01 11.77
C CYS A 530 -6.21 26.01 11.87
N PHE A 531 -5.79 25.41 10.76
CA PHE A 531 -4.81 24.32 10.75
C PHE A 531 -3.39 24.80 11.09
N THR A 532 -3.05 26.05 10.80
CA THR A 532 -1.80 26.65 11.26
C THR A 532 -1.73 26.74 12.78
N LYS A 533 -2.81 27.21 13.46
CA LYS A 533 -2.87 27.21 14.93
C LYS A 533 -2.87 25.79 15.52
N LEU A 534 -3.48 24.84 14.83
CA LEU A 534 -3.42 23.44 15.23
C LEU A 534 -1.97 22.91 15.15
N ALA A 535 -1.25 23.21 14.09
CA ALA A 535 0.16 22.84 13.93
C ALA A 535 1.03 23.49 15.02
N ASP A 536 0.80 24.76 15.35
CA ASP A 536 1.46 25.45 16.48
C ASP A 536 1.22 24.71 17.81
N ALA A 537 0.00 24.22 18.06
CA ALA A 537 -0.32 23.47 19.27
C ALA A 537 0.46 22.14 19.39
N TYR A 538 0.89 21.55 18.26
CA TYR A 538 1.78 20.38 18.21
C TYR A 538 3.27 20.76 18.12
N GLY A 539 3.61 22.06 18.08
CA GLY A 539 4.99 22.53 17.91
C GLY A 539 5.56 22.29 16.52
N ILE A 540 4.69 22.21 15.50
CA ILE A 540 5.07 21.98 14.10
C ILE A 540 5.16 23.32 13.37
N ALA A 541 6.28 23.55 12.66
CA ALA A 541 6.44 24.70 11.79
C ALA A 541 5.38 24.69 10.69
N ASN A 542 4.79 25.86 10.42
CA ASN A 542 3.66 25.93 9.52
C ASN A 542 3.53 27.26 8.81
N GLU A 543 2.80 27.30 7.70
CA GLU A 543 2.49 28.51 6.94
C GLU A 543 1.11 28.45 6.32
N LEU A 544 0.45 29.64 6.22
CA LEU A 544 -0.75 29.84 5.42
C LEU A 544 -0.33 30.37 4.03
N VAL A 545 -0.76 29.66 3.00
CA VAL A 545 -0.61 30.06 1.58
C VAL A 545 -1.98 30.42 1.01
N ASP A 546 -2.24 31.72 0.92
CA ASP A 546 -3.50 32.33 0.49
C ASP A 546 -3.30 33.23 -0.74
N SER A 547 -2.12 33.20 -1.36
CA SER A 547 -1.83 33.91 -2.61
C SER A 547 -0.72 33.21 -3.41
N PRO A 548 -0.70 33.35 -4.75
CA PRO A 548 0.32 32.74 -5.62
C PRO A 548 1.76 33.12 -5.25
N GLU A 549 1.99 34.34 -4.80
CA GLU A 549 3.32 34.85 -4.48
C GLU A 549 3.96 34.12 -3.26
N LYS A 550 3.13 33.54 -2.38
CA LYS A 550 3.60 32.79 -1.21
C LYS A 550 4.00 31.35 -1.53
N MET A 551 3.48 30.76 -2.60
CA MET A 551 3.58 29.32 -2.89
C MET A 551 5.02 28.82 -2.93
N GLU A 552 5.84 29.38 -3.84
CA GLU A 552 7.22 28.91 -4.07
C GLU A 552 8.07 28.98 -2.80
N GLY A 553 7.98 30.08 -2.06
CA GLY A 553 8.75 30.29 -0.83
C GLY A 553 8.33 29.37 0.30
N ALA A 554 7.04 29.15 0.50
CA ALA A 554 6.51 28.26 1.53
C ALA A 554 6.86 26.80 1.23
N ILE A 555 6.68 26.35 -0.01
CA ILE A 555 7.05 25.00 -0.44
C ILE A 555 8.55 24.75 -0.23
N LYS A 556 9.40 25.70 -0.61
CA LYS A 556 10.85 25.60 -0.39
C LYS A 556 11.19 25.40 1.08
N ARG A 557 10.68 26.25 1.98
CA ARG A 557 10.94 26.14 3.43
C ARG A 557 10.42 24.82 4.00
N MET A 558 9.24 24.36 3.55
CA MET A 558 8.68 23.07 3.94
C MET A 558 9.61 21.92 3.55
N LEU A 559 10.09 21.89 2.30
CA LEU A 559 10.95 20.79 1.80
C LEU A 559 12.35 20.81 2.41
N GLU A 560 12.90 21.97 2.72
CA GLU A 560 14.20 22.13 3.37
C GLU A 560 14.19 21.79 4.87
N SER A 561 13.02 21.74 5.52
CA SER A 561 12.90 21.40 6.95
C SER A 561 13.25 19.93 7.19
N ASP A 562 14.04 19.65 8.22
CA ASP A 562 14.35 18.30 8.72
C ASP A 562 13.33 17.77 9.75
N LYS A 563 12.25 18.53 10.01
CA LYS A 563 11.17 18.25 10.95
C LYS A 563 9.82 18.15 10.24
N PRO A 564 8.75 17.67 10.91
CA PRO A 564 7.39 17.81 10.40
C PRO A 564 7.09 19.27 10.06
N TYR A 565 6.36 19.48 8.98
CA TYR A 565 5.98 20.82 8.52
C TYR A 565 4.58 20.79 7.92
N LEU A 566 3.77 21.82 8.17
CA LEU A 566 2.42 21.91 7.63
C LEU A 566 2.24 23.19 6.81
N ILE A 567 1.73 23.05 5.59
CA ILE A 567 1.18 24.17 4.81
C ILE A 567 -0.34 24.06 4.79
N GLU A 568 -1.03 25.13 5.20
CA GLU A 568 -2.46 25.34 4.95
C GLU A 568 -2.59 26.13 3.65
N ALA A 569 -3.03 25.49 2.56
CA ALA A 569 -3.30 26.15 1.29
C ALA A 569 -4.78 26.51 1.19
N ALA A 570 -5.09 27.81 1.16
CA ALA A 570 -6.44 28.28 0.94
C ALA A 570 -6.78 28.13 -0.54
N VAL A 571 -7.55 27.10 -0.91
CA VAL A 571 -7.90 26.82 -2.30
C VAL A 571 -9.31 27.30 -2.62
N GLU A 572 -9.56 27.63 -3.89
CA GLU A 572 -10.87 28.08 -4.32
C GLU A 572 -11.93 27.00 -4.16
N ASP A 573 -13.11 27.38 -3.69
CA ASP A 573 -14.21 26.47 -3.39
C ASP A 573 -14.83 25.80 -4.62
N PHE A 574 -14.60 26.35 -5.81
CA PHE A 574 -15.28 25.96 -7.04
C PHE A 574 -14.40 25.29 -8.09
N GLU A 575 -13.12 25.05 -7.80
CA GLU A 575 -12.22 24.34 -8.73
C GLU A 575 -12.68 22.88 -8.90
N LYS A 576 -13.24 22.56 -10.08
CA LYS A 576 -13.88 21.27 -10.36
C LYS A 576 -12.88 20.18 -10.77
N THR A 577 -13.17 18.95 -10.36
CA THR A 577 -12.41 17.75 -10.73
C THR A 577 -13.08 16.93 -11.82
N ILE A 578 -14.38 17.08 -12.03
CA ILE A 578 -15.16 16.41 -13.06
C ILE A 578 -15.31 17.35 -14.25
N LEU A 579 -14.93 16.89 -15.41
CA LEU A 579 -15.05 17.60 -16.70
C LEU A 579 -16.47 17.53 -17.25
#